data_8eced886f2dc64c604d469a85293f0b6
#
_entry.id   8eced886f2dc64c604d469a85293f0b6
#
_cell.length_a   1.000
_cell.length_b   1.000
_cell.length_c   1.000
_cell.angle_alpha   90.00
_cell.angle_beta   90.00
_cell.angle_gamma   90.00
#
_symmetry.space_group_name_H-M   'P 1'
#
loop_
_entity.id
_entity.type
_entity.pdbx_description
1 polymer ?
#
loop_
_entity_poly.entity_id
_entity_poly.type
_entity_poly.pdbx_seq_one_letter_code
_entity_poly.pdbx_strand_id
1 'polypeptide(L)'
;MASIYARDELINTAVNLRIAPTHSNTILKALKLLGQPDVSMMTVIDLLKNSFGITSKIISITNSAFYRIGMPVHNIERAVMIIGQKELKNILFCLFYINEIATFLKFKNKDLFYMLKHSIFVAHAARILSKRLVIEDPEDVFTVSLLHDIGKIVFFMNFDNYDTLINESLEKDMPIHIIESERFGIDHQETGNIIALKWKLPPVFISIIKSHHNNDGGGNTEYQDIKRLVYCADKFFYHRDLDAYPEAFILRKEMEGIDAEVEKIIHIIKN
;
A
#
# COMPACT_ATOMS: atom_id res chain seq x y z
N MET A 1 -21.75 -0.85 25.71
CA MET A 1 -20.54 -0.53 26.53
C MET A 1 -19.26 -1.15 25.93
N ALA A 2 -19.23 -2.43 25.51
CA ALA A 2 -18.02 -3.04 24.92
C ALA A 2 -17.50 -2.32 23.67
N SER A 3 -18.36 -1.76 22.81
CA SER A 3 -17.94 -1.08 21.57
C SER A 3 -17.24 0.27 21.81
N ILE A 4 -17.59 1.01 22.88
CA ILE A 4 -16.98 2.31 23.19
C ILE A 4 -15.54 2.13 23.68
N TYR A 5 -15.30 1.14 24.55
CA TYR A 5 -13.93 0.84 25.01
C TYR A 5 -13.03 0.38 23.86
N ALA A 6 -13.55 -0.46 22.96
CA ALA A 6 -12.79 -0.91 21.79
C ALA A 6 -12.44 0.27 20.86
N ARG A 7 -13.36 1.20 20.63
CA ARG A 7 -13.13 2.40 19.82
C ARG A 7 -11.99 3.26 20.36
N ASP A 8 -12.05 3.57 21.66
CA ASP A 8 -11.04 4.42 22.30
C ASP A 8 -9.65 3.75 22.29
N GLU A 9 -9.59 2.43 22.46
CA GLU A 9 -8.35 1.66 22.38
C GLU A 9 -7.77 1.68 20.98
N LEU A 10 -8.59 1.50 19.94
CA LEU A 10 -8.17 1.57 18.53
C LEU A 10 -7.68 2.98 18.18
N ILE A 11 -8.38 4.03 18.59
CA ILE A 11 -7.93 5.41 18.40
C ILE A 11 -6.58 5.63 19.10
N ASN A 12 -6.45 5.19 20.34
CA ASN A 12 -5.21 5.33 21.10
C ASN A 12 -4.05 4.58 20.42
N THR A 13 -4.31 3.38 19.90
CA THR A 13 -3.30 2.63 19.13
C THR A 13 -2.89 3.40 17.86
N ALA A 14 -3.85 3.90 17.07
CA ALA A 14 -3.58 4.68 15.87
C ALA A 14 -2.78 5.96 16.16
N VAL A 15 -3.16 6.69 17.22
CA VAL A 15 -2.46 7.91 17.67
C VAL A 15 -1.05 7.60 18.17
N ASN A 16 -0.81 6.45 18.79
CA ASN A 16 0.50 6.09 19.34
C ASN A 16 1.36 5.27 18.39
N LEU A 17 0.84 4.90 17.22
CA LEU A 17 1.58 4.18 16.20
C LEU A 17 2.80 5.01 15.76
N ARG A 18 4.01 4.54 16.08
CA ARG A 18 5.26 5.25 15.75
C ARG A 18 5.90 4.63 14.53
N ILE A 19 6.40 5.47 13.64
CA ILE A 19 7.26 5.04 12.54
C ILE A 19 8.54 4.44 13.13
N ALA A 20 8.92 3.25 12.65
CA ALA A 20 10.13 2.55 13.12
C ALA A 20 11.40 3.42 12.90
N PRO A 21 12.26 3.54 13.92
CA PRO A 21 13.25 4.64 13.97
C PRO A 21 14.38 4.59 12.93
N THR A 22 14.74 3.42 12.39
CA THR A 22 16.02 3.28 11.70
C THR A 22 15.96 3.34 10.17
N HIS A 23 15.29 2.40 9.52
CA HIS A 23 15.24 2.36 8.04
C HIS A 23 14.15 3.27 7.47
N SER A 24 13.01 3.34 8.13
CA SER A 24 11.86 4.12 7.67
C SER A 24 12.15 5.62 7.63
N ASN A 25 12.95 6.16 8.55
CA ASN A 25 13.38 7.57 8.50
C ASN A 25 14.19 7.89 7.25
N THR A 26 15.10 6.99 6.85
CA THR A 26 15.90 7.17 5.63
C THR A 26 15.01 7.12 4.40
N ILE A 27 14.07 6.17 4.36
CA ILE A 27 13.10 6.04 3.26
C ILE A 27 12.23 7.30 3.17
N LEU A 28 11.66 7.78 4.28
CA LEU A 28 10.83 9.00 4.27
C LEU A 28 11.59 10.24 3.80
N LYS A 29 12.87 10.39 4.21
CA LYS A 29 13.72 11.48 3.72
C LYS A 29 13.95 11.36 2.21
N ALA A 30 14.23 10.15 1.72
CA ALA A 30 14.40 9.90 0.28
C ALA A 30 13.12 10.19 -0.51
N LEU A 31 11.96 9.74 -0.01
CA LEU A 31 10.66 10.02 -0.62
C LEU A 31 10.33 11.52 -0.65
N LYS A 32 10.65 12.24 0.43
CA LYS A 32 10.50 13.70 0.49
C LYS A 32 11.38 14.41 -0.54
N LEU A 33 12.63 13.96 -0.71
CA LEU A 33 13.53 14.48 -1.74
C LEU A 33 12.98 14.19 -3.14
N LEU A 34 12.55 12.97 -3.41
CA LEU A 34 11.97 12.55 -4.71
C LEU A 34 10.67 13.29 -5.06
N GLY A 35 10.00 13.91 -4.09
CA GLY A 35 8.85 14.78 -4.32
C GLY A 35 9.19 16.22 -4.71
N GLN A 36 10.47 16.60 -4.73
CA GLN A 36 10.91 17.95 -5.13
C GLN A 36 11.15 18.00 -6.64
N PRO A 37 10.68 19.04 -7.36
CA PRO A 37 10.81 19.11 -8.83
C PRO A 37 12.25 19.02 -9.34
N ASP A 38 13.20 19.64 -8.63
CA ASP A 38 14.60 19.78 -9.07
C ASP A 38 15.57 18.94 -8.27
N VAL A 39 15.11 17.79 -7.71
CA VAL A 39 15.98 16.94 -6.88
C VAL A 39 17.09 16.32 -7.72
N SER A 40 18.33 16.46 -7.23
CA SER A 40 19.45 15.67 -7.76
C SER A 40 19.32 14.20 -7.34
N MET A 41 19.28 13.28 -8.31
CA MET A 41 19.28 11.85 -8.01
C MET A 41 20.52 11.40 -7.24
N MET A 42 21.65 12.10 -7.40
CA MET A 42 22.86 11.83 -6.58
C MET A 42 22.60 12.09 -5.09
N THR A 43 21.89 13.16 -4.74
CA THR A 43 21.52 13.44 -3.33
C THR A 43 20.67 12.31 -2.73
N VAL A 44 19.73 11.76 -3.51
CA VAL A 44 18.90 10.63 -3.08
C VAL A 44 19.76 9.36 -2.93
N ILE A 45 20.62 9.08 -3.90
CA ILE A 45 21.53 7.94 -3.90
C ILE A 45 22.48 8.00 -2.70
N ASP A 46 23.09 9.15 -2.43
CA ASP A 46 24.00 9.34 -1.30
C ASP A 46 23.30 9.15 0.05
N LEU A 47 22.05 9.58 0.16
CA LEU A 47 21.24 9.29 1.34
C LEU A 47 20.99 7.80 1.51
N LEU A 48 20.64 7.09 0.43
CA LEU A 48 20.32 5.65 0.46
C LEU A 48 21.56 4.79 0.73
N LYS A 49 22.75 5.17 0.23
CA LYS A 49 24.04 4.49 0.49
C LYS A 49 24.33 4.32 1.97
N ASN A 50 23.89 5.27 2.79
CA ASN A 50 24.10 5.20 4.24
C ASN A 50 23.24 4.14 4.95
N SER A 51 22.35 3.45 4.21
CA SER A 51 21.52 2.36 4.73
C SER A 51 21.78 1.07 3.97
N PHE A 52 22.65 0.22 4.52
CA PHE A 52 23.00 -1.09 3.92
C PHE A 52 21.75 -1.93 3.61
N GLY A 53 20.79 -2.00 4.54
CA GLY A 53 19.58 -2.79 4.37
C GLY A 53 18.71 -2.31 3.19
N ILE A 54 18.56 -0.99 3.01
CA ILE A 54 17.78 -0.43 1.88
C ILE A 54 18.54 -0.62 0.57
N THR A 55 19.83 -0.30 0.57
CA THR A 55 20.69 -0.43 -0.61
C THR A 55 20.72 -1.87 -1.14
N SER A 56 20.93 -2.87 -0.25
CA SER A 56 20.95 -4.28 -0.66
C SER A 56 19.61 -4.75 -1.21
N LYS A 57 18.48 -4.31 -0.65
CA LYS A 57 17.14 -4.61 -1.17
C LYS A 57 16.90 -3.99 -2.55
N ILE A 58 17.27 -2.73 -2.76
CA ILE A 58 17.14 -2.08 -4.08
C ILE A 58 17.97 -2.82 -5.13
N ILE A 59 19.22 -3.17 -4.81
CA ILE A 59 20.09 -3.94 -5.72
C ILE A 59 19.49 -5.32 -6.02
N SER A 60 18.96 -6.01 -5.00
CA SER A 60 18.31 -7.31 -5.15
C SER A 60 17.09 -7.22 -6.07
N ILE A 61 16.24 -6.22 -5.88
CA ILE A 61 15.06 -5.96 -6.72
C ILE A 61 15.50 -5.70 -8.17
N THR A 62 16.51 -4.87 -8.39
CA THR A 62 17.04 -4.56 -9.72
C THR A 62 17.61 -5.78 -10.43
N ASN A 63 18.18 -6.73 -9.69
CA ASN A 63 18.68 -7.99 -10.23
C ASN A 63 17.59 -9.07 -10.41
N SER A 64 16.36 -8.81 -10.03
CA SER A 64 15.26 -9.76 -10.27
C SER A 64 14.99 -9.92 -11.78
N ALA A 65 14.31 -11.01 -12.17
CA ALA A 65 14.01 -11.31 -13.56
C ALA A 65 13.26 -10.18 -14.29
N PHE A 66 12.56 -9.33 -13.55
CA PHE A 66 11.76 -8.23 -14.11
C PHE A 66 12.60 -7.00 -14.53
N TYR A 67 13.56 -6.59 -13.68
CA TYR A 67 14.37 -5.39 -13.96
C TYR A 67 15.73 -5.71 -14.59
N ARG A 68 16.13 -6.98 -14.61
CA ARG A 68 17.46 -7.37 -15.05
C ARG A 68 17.66 -7.11 -16.53
N ILE A 69 18.53 -6.15 -16.83
CA ILE A 69 18.98 -5.84 -18.17
C ILE A 69 20.46 -6.28 -18.30
N GLY A 70 20.68 -7.50 -18.78
CA GLY A 70 22.05 -8.02 -19.02
C GLY A 70 22.81 -8.43 -17.76
N MET A 71 23.99 -7.83 -17.51
CA MET A 71 24.86 -8.21 -16.39
C MET A 71 24.31 -7.82 -15.01
N PRO A 72 24.60 -8.61 -13.97
CA PRO A 72 24.18 -8.28 -12.60
C PRO A 72 24.67 -6.91 -12.15
N VAL A 73 23.82 -6.23 -11.38
CA VAL A 73 24.08 -4.91 -10.80
C VAL A 73 24.62 -5.10 -9.38
N HIS A 74 25.73 -4.40 -9.06
CA HIS A 74 26.40 -4.52 -7.77
C HIS A 74 26.48 -3.20 -6.98
N ASN A 75 25.99 -2.10 -7.55
CA ASN A 75 25.96 -0.80 -6.88
C ASN A 75 24.62 -0.10 -7.07
N ILE A 76 24.31 0.80 -6.15
CA ILE A 76 23.02 1.48 -6.11
C ILE A 76 22.86 2.52 -7.22
N GLU A 77 23.95 3.15 -7.66
CA GLU A 77 23.93 4.12 -8.74
C GLU A 77 23.40 3.49 -10.03
N ARG A 78 23.98 2.34 -10.39
CA ARG A 78 23.54 1.59 -11.57
C ARG A 78 22.14 1.00 -11.38
N ALA A 79 21.80 0.55 -10.16
CA ALA A 79 20.46 0.09 -9.84
C ALA A 79 19.44 1.19 -10.12
N VAL A 80 19.66 2.38 -9.57
CA VAL A 80 18.76 3.53 -9.72
C VAL A 80 18.67 4.02 -11.18
N MET A 81 19.78 3.97 -11.92
CA MET A 81 19.75 4.30 -13.36
C MET A 81 18.89 3.31 -14.19
N ILE A 82 18.86 2.04 -13.81
CA ILE A 82 18.07 1.02 -14.52
C ILE A 82 16.57 1.16 -14.17
N ILE A 83 16.23 1.29 -12.89
CA ILE A 83 14.83 1.36 -12.45
C ILE A 83 14.21 2.74 -12.69
N GLY A 84 15.01 3.79 -12.68
CA GLY A 84 14.54 5.17 -12.82
C GLY A 84 13.93 5.77 -11.55
N GLN A 85 13.70 7.08 -11.57
CA GLN A 85 13.22 7.84 -10.40
C GLN A 85 11.83 7.41 -9.93
N LYS A 86 10.88 7.25 -10.86
CA LYS A 86 9.50 6.90 -10.53
C LYS A 86 9.43 5.53 -9.84
N GLU A 87 10.07 4.54 -10.43
CA GLU A 87 10.05 3.18 -9.88
C GLU A 87 10.86 3.08 -8.57
N LEU A 88 11.94 3.85 -8.42
CA LEU A 88 12.63 3.98 -7.13
C LEU A 88 11.68 4.49 -6.05
N LYS A 89 10.84 5.49 -6.35
CA LYS A 89 9.83 6.03 -5.44
C LYS A 89 8.86 4.92 -4.99
N ASN A 90 8.36 4.10 -5.92
CA ASN A 90 7.47 2.98 -5.62
C ASN A 90 8.14 1.92 -4.76
N ILE A 91 9.34 1.51 -5.11
CA ILE A 91 10.13 0.54 -4.32
C ILE A 91 10.34 1.07 -2.90
N LEU A 92 10.67 2.34 -2.73
CA LEU A 92 10.85 2.94 -1.41
C LEU A 92 9.53 2.97 -0.62
N PHE A 93 8.40 3.25 -1.25
CA PHE A 93 7.09 3.16 -0.59
C PHE A 93 6.75 1.72 -0.18
N CYS A 94 7.00 0.74 -1.06
CA CYS A 94 6.83 -0.67 -0.71
C CYS A 94 7.71 -1.06 0.48
N LEU A 95 8.99 -0.68 0.47
CA LEU A 95 9.91 -0.95 1.58
C LEU A 95 9.49 -0.24 2.87
N PHE A 96 9.00 0.99 2.77
CA PHE A 96 8.43 1.71 3.92
C PHE A 96 7.23 0.95 4.49
N TYR A 97 6.26 0.64 3.67
CA TYR A 97 5.04 -0.08 4.06
C TYR A 97 5.37 -1.42 4.72
N ILE A 98 6.24 -2.21 4.08
CA ILE A 98 6.67 -3.52 4.61
C ILE A 98 7.39 -3.37 5.97
N ASN A 99 8.31 -2.42 6.09
CA ASN A 99 9.06 -2.22 7.33
C ASN A 99 8.15 -1.77 8.48
N GLU A 100 7.20 -0.88 8.21
CA GLU A 100 6.23 -0.45 9.21
C GLU A 100 5.34 -1.62 9.64
N ILE A 101 4.73 -2.31 8.69
CA ILE A 101 3.86 -3.46 8.99
C ILE A 101 4.64 -4.55 9.73
N ALA A 102 5.85 -4.91 9.29
CA ALA A 102 6.67 -5.92 9.96
C ALA A 102 7.05 -5.53 11.39
N THR A 103 7.22 -4.24 11.65
CA THR A 103 7.52 -3.73 13.00
C THR A 103 6.31 -3.85 13.92
N PHE A 104 5.12 -3.62 13.42
CA PHE A 104 3.88 -3.65 14.21
C PHE A 104 3.33 -5.07 14.39
N LEU A 105 3.46 -5.91 13.37
CA LEU A 105 2.97 -7.29 13.39
C LEU A 105 4.03 -8.31 13.84
N LYS A 106 4.80 -7.98 14.86
CA LYS A 106 5.91 -8.81 15.39
C LYS A 106 5.56 -10.29 15.67
N PHE A 107 4.29 -10.69 15.63
CA PHE A 107 3.83 -11.96 16.20
C PHE A 107 2.98 -12.85 15.28
N LYS A 108 2.56 -12.41 14.06
CA LYS A 108 1.67 -13.22 13.20
C LYS A 108 2.03 -13.15 11.72
N ASN A 109 2.95 -13.98 11.29
CA ASN A 109 3.42 -14.03 9.89
C ASN A 109 2.31 -14.18 8.83
N LYS A 110 1.20 -14.87 9.13
CA LYS A 110 0.08 -15.07 8.19
C LYS A 110 -0.67 -13.77 7.87
N ASP A 111 -1.02 -13.01 8.91
CA ASP A 111 -1.83 -11.79 8.78
C ASP A 111 -1.07 -10.70 8.02
N LEU A 112 0.25 -10.60 8.30
CA LEU A 112 1.14 -9.72 7.58
C LEU A 112 1.18 -10.02 6.08
N PHE A 113 1.31 -11.30 5.71
CA PHE A 113 1.38 -11.69 4.31
C PHE A 113 0.06 -11.48 3.58
N TYR A 114 -1.07 -11.73 4.24
CA TYR A 114 -2.38 -11.43 3.67
C TYR A 114 -2.55 -9.93 3.37
N MET A 115 -2.26 -9.08 4.36
CA MET A 115 -2.32 -7.64 4.20
C MET A 115 -1.41 -7.12 3.09
N LEU A 116 -0.15 -7.61 3.06
CA LEU A 116 0.81 -7.24 2.02
C LEU A 116 0.35 -7.70 0.64
N LYS A 117 -0.10 -8.95 0.52
CA LYS A 117 -0.59 -9.51 -0.75
C LYS A 117 -1.76 -8.69 -1.29
N HIS A 118 -2.74 -8.37 -0.43
CA HIS A 118 -3.88 -7.54 -0.77
C HIS A 118 -3.44 -6.14 -1.24
N SER A 119 -2.66 -5.43 -0.43
CA SER A 119 -2.25 -4.06 -0.75
C SER A 119 -1.41 -3.97 -2.03
N ILE A 120 -0.49 -4.93 -2.25
CA ILE A 120 0.32 -4.99 -3.47
C ILE A 120 -0.55 -5.30 -4.68
N PHE A 121 -1.50 -6.25 -4.55
CA PHE A 121 -2.45 -6.57 -5.62
C PHE A 121 -3.26 -5.34 -6.03
N VAL A 122 -3.88 -4.66 -5.05
CA VAL A 122 -4.70 -3.46 -5.31
C VAL A 122 -3.86 -2.36 -5.97
N ALA A 123 -2.63 -2.16 -5.51
CA ALA A 123 -1.73 -1.17 -6.11
C ALA A 123 -1.40 -1.49 -7.58
N HIS A 124 -1.08 -2.75 -7.91
CA HIS A 124 -0.83 -3.16 -9.29
C HIS A 124 -2.08 -3.08 -10.17
N ALA A 125 -3.22 -3.54 -9.66
CA ALA A 125 -4.48 -3.48 -10.37
C ALA A 125 -4.91 -2.04 -10.68
N ALA A 126 -4.85 -1.15 -9.69
CA ALA A 126 -5.17 0.27 -9.87
C ALA A 126 -4.21 0.96 -10.85
N ARG A 127 -2.90 0.64 -10.80
CA ARG A 127 -1.90 1.13 -11.76
C ARG A 127 -2.23 0.71 -13.19
N ILE A 128 -2.62 -0.55 -13.38
CA ILE A 128 -3.01 -1.06 -14.71
C ILE A 128 -4.26 -0.35 -15.20
N LEU A 129 -5.28 -0.17 -14.36
CA LEU A 129 -6.48 0.59 -14.71
C LEU A 129 -6.14 2.02 -15.11
N SER A 130 -5.33 2.73 -14.31
CA SER A 130 -4.86 4.08 -14.62
C SER A 130 -4.21 4.13 -16.00
N LYS A 131 -3.29 3.21 -16.28
CA LYS A 131 -2.57 3.14 -17.56
C LYS A 131 -3.50 2.83 -18.73
N ARG A 132 -4.45 1.91 -18.58
CA ARG A 132 -5.38 1.48 -19.66
C ARG A 132 -6.45 2.51 -19.95
N LEU A 133 -6.92 3.20 -18.92
CA LEU A 133 -7.93 4.25 -19.03
C LEU A 133 -7.35 5.63 -19.33
N VAL A 134 -6.03 5.77 -19.27
CA VAL A 134 -5.30 7.05 -19.43
C VAL A 134 -5.80 8.09 -18.42
N ILE A 135 -5.94 7.68 -17.17
CA ILE A 135 -6.42 8.49 -16.06
C ILE A 135 -5.30 8.56 -15.02
N GLU A 136 -4.89 9.75 -14.64
CA GLU A 136 -3.83 10.01 -13.65
C GLU A 136 -2.46 9.40 -13.99
N ASP A 137 -1.43 9.73 -13.22
CA ASP A 137 -0.12 9.07 -13.35
C ASP A 137 -0.18 7.66 -12.73
N PRO A 138 0.08 6.58 -13.50
CA PRO A 138 -0.03 5.22 -12.99
C PRO A 138 0.84 4.94 -11.75
N GLU A 139 2.00 5.61 -11.65
CA GLU A 139 2.92 5.38 -10.54
C GLU A 139 2.46 6.10 -9.24
N ASP A 140 1.82 7.26 -9.38
CA ASP A 140 1.18 7.92 -8.24
C ASP A 140 -0.04 7.12 -7.77
N VAL A 141 -0.84 6.59 -8.68
CA VAL A 141 -1.96 5.70 -8.36
C VAL A 141 -1.47 4.45 -7.63
N PHE A 142 -0.40 3.79 -8.11
CA PHE A 142 0.21 2.65 -7.43
C PHE A 142 0.55 2.97 -5.98
N THR A 143 1.27 4.06 -5.78
CA THR A 143 1.78 4.44 -4.46
C THR A 143 0.67 4.74 -3.47
N VAL A 144 -0.36 5.47 -3.90
CA VAL A 144 -1.51 5.79 -3.05
C VAL A 144 -2.32 4.54 -2.72
N SER A 145 -2.55 3.69 -3.73
CA SER A 145 -3.28 2.43 -3.57
C SER A 145 -2.60 1.47 -2.60
N LEU A 146 -1.26 1.46 -2.54
CA LEU A 146 -0.52 0.60 -1.63
C LEU A 146 -0.85 0.85 -0.15
N LEU A 147 -1.19 2.09 0.20
CA LEU A 147 -1.47 2.50 1.58
C LEU A 147 -2.95 2.59 1.93
N HIS A 148 -3.87 2.29 0.99
CA HIS A 148 -5.31 2.49 1.20
C HIS A 148 -5.83 1.85 2.49
N ASP A 149 -5.32 0.70 2.83
CA ASP A 149 -5.73 -0.16 3.95
C ASP A 149 -4.83 -0.06 5.19
N ILE A 150 -3.99 0.97 5.31
CA ILE A 150 -3.01 1.10 6.41
C ILE A 150 -3.66 1.03 7.81
N GLY A 151 -4.92 1.44 7.92
CA GLY A 151 -5.67 1.40 9.17
C GLY A 151 -5.94 0.00 9.71
N LYS A 152 -5.98 -1.03 8.86
CA LYS A 152 -6.15 -2.43 9.28
C LYS A 152 -5.04 -2.90 10.24
N ILE A 153 -3.86 -2.28 10.20
CA ILE A 153 -2.78 -2.55 11.17
C ILE A 153 -3.28 -2.40 12.60
N VAL A 154 -4.09 -1.39 12.87
CA VAL A 154 -4.60 -1.11 14.23
C VAL A 154 -5.46 -2.27 14.72
N PHE A 155 -6.30 -2.83 13.84
CA PHE A 155 -7.15 -3.97 14.18
C PHE A 155 -6.33 -5.24 14.39
N PHE A 156 -5.37 -5.54 13.52
CA PHE A 156 -4.46 -6.68 13.71
C PHE A 156 -3.62 -6.58 14.99
N MET A 157 -3.30 -5.38 15.45
CA MET A 157 -2.56 -5.17 16.70
C MET A 157 -3.42 -5.41 17.95
N ASN A 158 -4.70 -5.12 17.87
CA ASN A 158 -5.60 -5.17 19.05
C ASN A 158 -6.43 -6.44 19.11
N PHE A 159 -6.61 -7.16 18.00
CA PHE A 159 -7.48 -8.34 17.94
C PHE A 159 -6.78 -9.54 17.34
N ASP A 160 -6.63 -10.60 18.12
CA ASP A 160 -5.97 -11.84 17.70
C ASP A 160 -6.69 -12.56 16.57
N ASN A 161 -7.99 -12.35 16.42
CA ASN A 161 -8.85 -13.01 15.46
C ASN A 161 -9.45 -12.04 14.43
N TYR A 162 -8.74 -10.98 14.07
CA TYR A 162 -9.24 -10.03 13.07
C TYR A 162 -9.41 -10.66 11.69
N ASP A 163 -8.61 -11.68 11.36
CA ASP A 163 -8.76 -12.50 10.16
C ASP A 163 -10.13 -13.21 10.08
N THR A 164 -10.72 -13.60 11.22
CA THR A 164 -12.07 -14.20 11.24
C THR A 164 -13.14 -13.20 10.82
N LEU A 165 -12.95 -11.90 11.09
CA LEU A 165 -13.85 -10.84 10.64
C LEU A 165 -13.77 -10.64 9.12
N ILE A 166 -12.58 -10.77 8.55
CA ILE A 166 -12.40 -10.73 7.11
C ILE A 166 -13.13 -11.90 6.44
N ASN A 167 -13.02 -13.11 7.01
CA ASN A 167 -13.74 -14.28 6.51
C ASN A 167 -15.26 -14.11 6.63
N GLU A 168 -15.75 -13.59 7.76
CA GLU A 168 -17.16 -13.27 7.98
C GLU A 168 -17.68 -12.26 6.95
N SER A 169 -16.88 -11.24 6.62
CA SER A 169 -17.18 -10.26 5.59
C SER A 169 -17.42 -10.94 4.23
N LEU A 170 -16.55 -11.88 3.87
CA LEU A 170 -16.66 -12.64 2.62
C LEU A 170 -17.87 -13.58 2.61
N GLU A 171 -18.10 -14.30 3.71
CA GLU A 171 -19.24 -15.24 3.85
C GLU A 171 -20.60 -14.54 3.80
N LYS A 172 -20.68 -13.34 4.37
CA LYS A 172 -21.92 -12.54 4.42
C LYS A 172 -22.10 -11.60 3.24
N ASP A 173 -21.12 -11.54 2.35
CA ASP A 173 -21.06 -10.52 1.28
C ASP A 173 -21.27 -9.09 1.82
N MET A 174 -20.70 -8.82 3.01
CA MET A 174 -20.80 -7.55 3.70
C MET A 174 -19.44 -6.86 3.76
N PRO A 175 -19.29 -5.61 3.31
CA PRO A 175 -18.00 -4.92 3.37
C PRO A 175 -17.42 -4.86 4.78
N ILE A 176 -16.12 -5.17 4.93
CA ILE A 176 -15.46 -5.30 6.23
C ILE A 176 -15.56 -4.02 7.08
N HIS A 177 -15.50 -2.82 6.47
CA HIS A 177 -15.61 -1.54 7.18
C HIS A 177 -16.97 -1.37 7.87
N ILE A 178 -18.04 -1.98 7.35
CA ILE A 178 -19.36 -1.98 7.99
C ILE A 178 -19.32 -2.85 9.25
N ILE A 179 -18.76 -4.07 9.15
CA ILE A 179 -18.63 -4.98 10.30
C ILE A 179 -17.74 -4.35 11.39
N GLU A 180 -16.65 -3.69 11.01
CA GLU A 180 -15.78 -2.96 11.92
C GLU A 180 -16.54 -1.85 12.66
N SER A 181 -17.25 -1.00 11.91
CA SER A 181 -18.05 0.09 12.48
C SER A 181 -19.12 -0.41 13.43
N GLU A 182 -19.83 -1.50 13.08
CA GLU A 182 -20.86 -2.10 13.94
C GLU A 182 -20.28 -2.69 15.24
N ARG A 183 -19.12 -3.36 15.16
CA ARG A 183 -18.52 -4.05 16.30
C ARG A 183 -17.71 -3.14 17.20
N PHE A 184 -16.95 -2.23 16.60
CA PHE A 184 -15.94 -1.45 17.31
C PHE A 184 -16.28 0.04 17.38
N GLY A 185 -17.31 0.51 16.66
CA GLY A 185 -17.65 1.93 16.56
C GLY A 185 -16.68 2.78 15.76
N ILE A 186 -15.76 2.14 15.04
CA ILE A 186 -14.76 2.76 14.17
C ILE A 186 -14.30 1.73 13.13
N ASP A 187 -13.96 2.18 11.93
CA ASP A 187 -13.45 1.33 10.84
C ASP A 187 -11.97 1.61 10.51
N HIS A 188 -11.43 0.81 9.59
CA HIS A 188 -10.04 0.97 9.15
C HIS A 188 -9.81 2.24 8.31
N GLN A 189 -10.83 2.84 7.71
CA GLN A 189 -10.69 4.12 7.00
C GLN A 189 -10.46 5.25 8.01
N GLU A 190 -11.19 5.25 9.14
CA GLU A 190 -11.04 6.24 10.21
C GLU A 190 -9.69 6.08 10.93
N THR A 191 -9.30 4.86 11.32
CA THR A 191 -8.01 4.60 11.95
C THR A 191 -6.84 4.90 11.02
N GLY A 192 -6.96 4.57 9.73
CA GLY A 192 -6.02 4.91 8.69
C GLY A 192 -5.87 6.41 8.48
N ASN A 193 -6.98 7.15 8.52
CA ASN A 193 -6.97 8.61 8.45
C ASN A 193 -6.18 9.24 9.62
N ILE A 194 -6.36 8.73 10.85
CA ILE A 194 -5.59 9.17 12.02
C ILE A 194 -4.09 8.96 11.79
N ILE A 195 -3.71 7.77 11.30
CA ILE A 195 -2.31 7.44 10.97
C ILE A 195 -1.76 8.38 9.89
N ALA A 196 -2.50 8.57 8.79
CA ALA A 196 -2.09 9.40 7.66
C ALA A 196 -1.85 10.86 8.05
N LEU A 197 -2.74 11.43 8.87
CA LEU A 197 -2.60 12.78 9.41
C LEU A 197 -1.37 12.89 10.33
N LYS A 198 -1.18 11.93 11.21
CA LYS A 198 -0.03 11.89 12.12
C LYS A 198 1.30 11.78 11.36
N TRP A 199 1.34 10.98 10.33
CA TRP A 199 2.52 10.79 9.50
C TRP A 199 2.72 11.93 8.47
N LYS A 200 1.79 12.90 8.45
CA LYS A 200 1.81 14.05 7.53
C LYS A 200 1.92 13.61 6.06
N LEU A 201 1.14 12.57 5.71
CA LEU A 201 1.06 12.12 4.33
C LEU A 201 0.44 13.21 3.44
N PRO A 202 0.78 13.24 2.15
CA PRO A 202 0.17 14.19 1.20
C PRO A 202 -1.37 14.07 1.17
N PRO A 203 -2.10 15.14 0.81
CA PRO A 203 -3.58 15.17 0.84
C PRO A 203 -4.25 14.04 0.06
N VAL A 204 -3.68 13.62 -1.07
CA VAL A 204 -4.19 12.50 -1.87
C VAL A 204 -4.26 11.20 -1.07
N PHE A 205 -3.21 10.87 -0.29
CA PHE A 205 -3.22 9.67 0.56
C PHE A 205 -4.31 9.74 1.63
N ILE A 206 -4.42 10.91 2.30
CA ILE A 206 -5.43 11.13 3.34
C ILE A 206 -6.83 10.93 2.75
N SER A 207 -7.09 11.51 1.57
CA SER A 207 -8.37 11.40 0.88
C SER A 207 -8.71 9.94 0.54
N ILE A 208 -7.77 9.19 -0.04
CA ILE A 208 -8.01 7.81 -0.45
C ILE A 208 -8.16 6.89 0.77
N ILE A 209 -7.25 6.96 1.74
CA ILE A 209 -7.31 6.15 2.95
C ILE A 209 -8.64 6.33 3.68
N LYS A 210 -9.10 7.57 3.78
CA LYS A 210 -10.33 7.91 4.50
C LYS A 210 -11.62 7.42 3.81
N SER A 211 -11.60 7.19 2.49
CA SER A 211 -12.86 7.03 1.76
C SER A 211 -12.81 6.10 0.54
N HIS A 212 -11.85 5.16 0.48
CA HIS A 212 -11.70 4.25 -0.66
C HIS A 212 -12.87 3.26 -0.84
N HIS A 213 -13.69 3.04 0.18
CA HIS A 213 -14.91 2.25 0.04
C HIS A 213 -16.14 3.05 -0.40
N ASN A 214 -16.07 4.40 -0.40
CA ASN A 214 -17.16 5.25 -0.79
C ASN A 214 -17.09 5.51 -2.30
N ASN A 215 -17.88 4.77 -3.08
CA ASN A 215 -18.01 5.00 -4.51
C ASN A 215 -19.25 5.87 -4.81
N ASP A 216 -19.35 7.00 -4.12
CA ASP A 216 -20.42 7.97 -4.36
C ASP A 216 -20.19 8.63 -5.73
N GLY A 217 -20.80 8.05 -6.77
CA GLY A 217 -20.68 8.49 -8.18
C GLY A 217 -21.20 9.90 -8.48
N GLY A 218 -21.25 10.78 -7.49
CA GLY A 218 -21.97 12.05 -7.59
C GLY A 218 -21.28 13.28 -7.01
N GLY A 219 -20.01 13.49 -7.24
CA GLY A 219 -19.39 14.76 -6.88
C GLY A 219 -18.01 14.90 -7.51
N ASN A 220 -17.77 16.03 -8.16
CA ASN A 220 -16.44 16.39 -8.66
C ASN A 220 -15.53 16.70 -7.44
N THR A 221 -15.19 15.67 -6.67
CA THR A 221 -14.30 15.78 -5.50
C THR A 221 -12.87 15.55 -5.94
N GLU A 222 -11.96 16.29 -5.29
CA GLU A 222 -10.51 16.11 -5.51
C GLU A 222 -10.15 14.62 -5.37
N TYR A 223 -9.36 14.09 -6.29
CA TYR A 223 -8.91 12.68 -6.38
C TYR A 223 -10.01 11.64 -6.64
N GLN A 224 -11.15 12.03 -7.22
CA GLN A 224 -12.27 11.12 -7.52
C GLN A 224 -11.84 9.96 -8.41
N ASP A 225 -11.04 10.23 -9.44
CA ASP A 225 -10.58 9.20 -10.37
C ASP A 225 -9.67 8.18 -9.69
N ILE A 226 -8.73 8.63 -8.85
CA ILE A 226 -7.86 7.71 -8.08
C ILE A 226 -8.73 6.86 -7.13
N LYS A 227 -9.69 7.48 -6.45
CA LYS A 227 -10.60 6.76 -5.55
C LYS A 227 -11.36 5.65 -6.28
N ARG A 228 -11.91 5.95 -7.47
CA ARG A 228 -12.59 4.98 -8.31
C ARG A 228 -11.69 3.82 -8.70
N LEU A 229 -10.45 4.11 -9.14
CA LEU A 229 -9.49 3.08 -9.52
C LEU A 229 -9.14 2.16 -8.34
N VAL A 230 -8.91 2.74 -7.15
CA VAL A 230 -8.63 1.98 -5.92
C VAL A 230 -9.84 1.12 -5.53
N TYR A 231 -11.03 1.69 -5.51
CA TYR A 231 -12.27 0.98 -5.21
C TYR A 231 -12.49 -0.23 -6.13
N CYS A 232 -12.35 -0.05 -7.45
CA CYS A 232 -12.50 -1.13 -8.42
C CYS A 232 -11.45 -2.22 -8.23
N ALA A 233 -10.21 -1.85 -7.98
CA ALA A 233 -9.12 -2.79 -7.74
C ALA A 233 -9.29 -3.58 -6.44
N ASP A 234 -9.73 -2.92 -5.36
CA ASP A 234 -10.03 -3.53 -4.07
C ASP A 234 -11.17 -4.54 -4.19
N LYS A 235 -12.29 -4.13 -4.78
CA LYS A 235 -13.41 -5.04 -5.04
C LYS A 235 -13.01 -6.24 -5.89
N PHE A 236 -12.20 -6.03 -6.92
CA PHE A 236 -11.75 -7.11 -7.80
C PHE A 236 -10.86 -8.13 -7.09
N PHE A 237 -10.14 -7.76 -6.04
CA PHE A 237 -9.36 -8.72 -5.25
C PHE A 237 -10.24 -9.79 -4.62
N TYR A 238 -11.39 -9.40 -4.07
CA TYR A 238 -12.33 -10.30 -3.38
C TYR A 238 -13.33 -10.99 -4.33
N HIS A 239 -13.74 -10.30 -5.39
CA HIS A 239 -14.83 -10.72 -6.28
C HIS A 239 -14.34 -10.68 -7.74
N ARG A 240 -13.49 -11.65 -8.10
CA ARG A 240 -12.85 -11.73 -9.43
C ARG A 240 -13.85 -11.92 -10.59
N ASP A 241 -15.09 -12.33 -10.29
CA ASP A 241 -16.15 -12.60 -11.26
C ASP A 241 -17.14 -11.43 -11.45
N LEU A 242 -16.90 -10.29 -10.82
CA LEU A 242 -17.80 -9.15 -10.91
C LEU A 242 -17.84 -8.54 -12.34
N ASP A 243 -18.96 -8.78 -13.05
CA ASP A 243 -19.29 -8.07 -14.31
C ASP A 243 -19.82 -6.65 -14.08
N ALA A 244 -19.90 -6.22 -12.83
CA ALA A 244 -20.56 -4.99 -12.43
C ALA A 244 -19.84 -3.70 -12.90
N TYR A 245 -18.56 -3.80 -13.26
CA TYR A 245 -17.76 -2.64 -13.65
C TYR A 245 -16.97 -2.91 -14.93
N PRO A 246 -16.93 -1.95 -15.89
CA PRO A 246 -16.12 -2.07 -17.10
C PRO A 246 -14.63 -2.35 -16.79
N GLU A 247 -14.14 -1.84 -15.68
CA GLU A 247 -12.77 -2.01 -15.20
C GLU A 247 -12.44 -3.47 -14.87
N ALA A 248 -13.40 -4.27 -14.42
CA ALA A 248 -13.21 -5.69 -14.13
C ALA A 248 -12.78 -6.49 -15.38
N PHE A 249 -13.29 -6.12 -16.55
CA PHE A 249 -12.89 -6.74 -17.81
C PHE A 249 -11.40 -6.51 -18.14
N ILE A 250 -10.91 -5.29 -17.86
CA ILE A 250 -9.50 -4.96 -18.02
C ILE A 250 -8.66 -5.81 -17.08
N LEU A 251 -9.03 -5.85 -15.80
CA LEU A 251 -8.28 -6.58 -14.77
C LEU A 251 -8.25 -8.08 -15.02
N ARG A 252 -9.33 -8.69 -15.50
CA ARG A 252 -9.35 -10.12 -15.86
C ARG A 252 -8.31 -10.47 -16.92
N LYS A 253 -8.15 -9.61 -17.93
CA LYS A 253 -7.14 -9.82 -18.97
C LYS A 253 -5.70 -9.70 -18.49
N GLU A 254 -5.47 -8.92 -17.43
CA GLU A 254 -4.13 -8.64 -16.87
C GLU A 254 -3.84 -9.49 -15.62
N MET A 255 -4.76 -10.38 -15.23
CA MET A 255 -4.72 -11.11 -13.95
C MET A 255 -3.43 -11.89 -13.73
N GLU A 256 -3.02 -12.69 -14.71
CA GLU A 256 -1.80 -13.49 -14.59
C GLU A 256 -0.57 -12.61 -14.37
N GLY A 257 -0.52 -11.45 -15.03
CA GLY A 257 0.54 -10.47 -14.84
C GLY A 257 0.51 -9.84 -13.44
N ILE A 258 -0.67 -9.52 -12.92
CA ILE A 258 -0.84 -8.96 -11.57
C ILE A 258 -0.40 -9.98 -10.52
N ASP A 259 -0.90 -11.21 -10.60
CA ASP A 259 -0.56 -12.28 -9.66
C ASP A 259 0.96 -12.59 -9.68
N ALA A 260 1.59 -12.62 -10.86
CA ALA A 260 3.02 -12.82 -11.00
C ALA A 260 3.85 -11.70 -10.32
N GLU A 261 3.45 -10.44 -10.48
CA GLU A 261 4.12 -9.30 -9.82
C GLU A 261 3.96 -9.35 -8.30
N VAL A 262 2.76 -9.69 -7.81
CA VAL A 262 2.48 -9.83 -6.37
C VAL A 262 3.38 -10.92 -5.77
N GLU A 263 3.39 -12.13 -6.34
CA GLU A 263 4.21 -13.24 -5.83
C GLU A 263 5.71 -12.92 -5.86
N LYS A 264 6.17 -12.22 -6.88
CA LYS A 264 7.55 -11.77 -6.98
C LYS A 264 7.93 -10.81 -5.85
N ILE A 265 7.11 -9.79 -5.57
CA ILE A 265 7.36 -8.85 -4.48
C ILE A 265 7.33 -9.58 -3.14
N ILE A 266 6.37 -10.47 -2.93
CA ILE A 266 6.29 -11.31 -1.72
C ILE A 266 7.53 -12.20 -1.56
N HIS A 267 8.03 -12.78 -2.64
CA HIS A 267 9.27 -13.58 -2.60
C HIS A 267 10.50 -12.74 -2.18
N ILE A 268 10.63 -11.53 -2.70
CA ILE A 268 11.71 -10.59 -2.33
C ILE A 268 11.62 -10.20 -0.84
N ILE A 269 10.40 -10.10 -0.30
CA ILE A 269 10.17 -9.75 1.10
C ILE A 269 10.56 -10.90 2.05
N LYS A 270 10.33 -12.15 1.64
CA LYS A 270 10.60 -13.34 2.46
C LYS A 270 12.09 -13.67 2.57
N ASN A 271 12.90 -13.25 1.61
CA ASN A 271 14.35 -13.49 1.55
C ASN A 271 15.14 -12.24 1.91
#